data_2c6882268ff94b5255e9de98bd2b70d8
#
_entry.id   2c6882268ff94b5255e9de98bd2b70d8
#
_cell.length_a   1.000
_cell.length_b   1.000
_cell.length_c   1.000
_cell.angle_alpha   90.00
_cell.angle_beta   90.00
_cell.angle_gamma   90.00
#
_symmetry.space_group_name_H-M   'P 1'
#
loop_
_entity.id
_entity.type
_entity.pdbx_description
1 polymer ?
#
loop_
_entity_poly.entity_id
_entity_poly.type
_entity_poly.pdbx_seq_one_letter_code
_entity_poly.pdbx_strand_id
1 'polypeptide(L)'
;MKSWIREKKYECGEYRTVGIYAVTDQEHRQRGRKHKESSRGQKARNKNASMRRYQRKVLANFDKDGFYVTGTYEDAYRPESFEDCVQDVRNYERRVKAAVIRRFGEQRARRLKLSLHAVRNGEKGKLHMHGFAECKGLTTAERREFRAMLEELWRRRVPGTGEYEPLGTCNADRIDVKKILGIDGDGKNGTVGYIYGHSERRCVETRNLTLPEELRAADVEFMHPFLPLYHDKRLTERLAEAAAGVQ
;
A
#
# COMPACT_ATOMS: atom_id res chain seq x y z
N MET A 1 14.66 0.52 35.15
CA MET A 1 14.15 1.11 33.88
C MET A 1 12.70 0.68 33.77
N LYS A 2 11.77 1.63 33.74
CA LYS A 2 10.34 1.32 33.58
C LYS A 2 10.06 1.00 32.12
N SER A 3 9.20 0.05 31.86
CA SER A 3 8.75 -0.28 30.51
C SER A 3 7.22 -0.41 30.50
N TRP A 4 6.64 -0.02 29.38
CA TRP A 4 5.20 -0.07 29.14
C TRP A 4 4.91 -0.85 27.89
N ILE A 5 3.69 -1.37 27.80
CA ILE A 5 3.11 -1.80 26.50
C ILE A 5 2.30 -0.63 25.95
N ARG A 6 2.61 -0.28 24.73
CA ARG A 6 1.83 0.69 23.97
C ARG A 6 1.03 -0.03 22.90
N GLU A 7 -0.26 0.21 22.93
CA GLU A 7 -1.17 -0.20 21.89
C GLU A 7 -1.49 1.00 21.00
N LYS A 8 -1.36 0.84 19.69
CA LYS A 8 -1.78 1.82 18.69
C LYS A 8 -2.84 1.22 17.79
N LYS A 9 -3.99 1.87 17.74
CA LYS A 9 -5.11 1.50 16.87
C LYS A 9 -5.18 2.49 15.71
N TYR A 10 -5.47 1.98 14.53
CA TYR A 10 -5.66 2.80 13.33
C TYR A 10 -6.95 2.39 12.65
N GLU A 11 -7.82 3.36 12.39
CA GLU A 11 -9.00 3.16 11.54
C GLU A 11 -8.58 3.28 10.08
N CYS A 12 -8.83 2.23 9.30
CA CYS A 12 -8.41 2.10 7.91
C CYS A 12 -9.63 1.76 7.05
N GLY A 13 -10.57 2.71 6.89
CA GLY A 13 -11.82 2.47 6.20
C GLY A 13 -12.68 1.44 6.93
N GLU A 14 -12.97 0.31 6.29
CA GLU A 14 -13.72 -0.81 6.88
C GLU A 14 -12.86 -1.67 7.83
N TYR A 15 -11.55 -1.41 7.92
CA TYR A 15 -10.61 -2.23 8.66
C TYR A 15 -10.00 -1.46 9.83
N ARG A 16 -9.69 -2.19 10.89
CA ARG A 16 -8.92 -1.68 12.02
C ARG A 16 -7.60 -2.44 12.13
N THR A 17 -6.49 -1.73 12.24
CA THR A 17 -5.19 -2.35 12.51
C THR A 17 -4.71 -1.98 13.91
N VAL A 18 -4.15 -2.95 14.63
CA VAL A 18 -3.62 -2.78 15.97
C VAL A 18 -2.14 -3.11 15.98
N GLY A 19 -1.34 -2.23 16.57
CA GLY A 19 0.08 -2.46 16.82
C GLY A 19 0.34 -2.46 18.33
N ILE A 20 0.95 -3.53 18.84
CA ILE A 20 1.32 -3.66 20.26
C ILE A 20 2.85 -3.75 20.34
N TYR A 21 3.48 -2.92 21.16
CA TYR A 21 4.93 -2.90 21.30
C TYR A 21 5.38 -2.35 22.66
N ALA A 22 6.56 -2.78 23.09
CA ALA A 22 7.17 -2.30 24.32
C ALA A 22 7.77 -0.89 24.09
N VAL A 23 7.58 -0.03 25.09
CA VAL A 23 8.15 1.32 25.16
C VAL A 23 8.94 1.46 26.45
N THR A 24 10.11 2.11 26.38
CA THR A 24 10.96 2.36 27.54
C THR A 24 10.99 3.84 27.89
N ASP A 25 11.41 4.19 29.12
CA ASP A 25 11.56 5.58 29.59
C ASP A 25 12.36 6.48 28.64
N GLN A 26 13.34 5.91 27.92
CA GLN A 26 14.17 6.66 27.01
C GLN A 26 13.42 7.14 25.75
N GLU A 27 12.30 6.51 25.42
CA GLU A 27 11.49 6.91 24.26
C GLU A 27 10.53 8.06 24.56
N HIS A 28 10.27 8.33 25.85
CA HIS A 28 9.48 9.49 26.30
C HIS A 28 10.28 10.81 26.29
N ARG A 29 11.60 10.75 26.24
CA ARG A 29 12.42 11.97 26.13
C ARG A 29 12.32 12.51 24.71
N GLN A 30 12.03 13.80 24.58
CA GLN A 30 12.05 14.49 23.29
C GLN A 30 13.41 14.24 22.61
N ARG A 31 13.39 13.49 21.52
CA ARG A 31 14.59 13.23 20.72
C ARG A 31 14.95 14.51 19.99
N GLY A 32 16.02 15.17 20.41
CA GLY A 32 16.65 16.23 19.63
C GLY A 32 16.99 15.72 18.21
N ARG A 33 17.06 16.63 17.23
CA ARG A 33 17.49 16.30 15.86
C ARG A 33 18.84 15.58 15.90
N LYS A 34 18.86 14.29 15.57
CA LYS A 34 20.10 13.51 15.45
C LYS A 34 20.69 13.72 14.07
N HIS A 35 21.91 14.26 14.01
CA HIS A 35 22.70 14.35 12.77
C HIS A 35 23.48 13.07 12.43
N LYS A 36 23.36 11.99 13.23
CA LYS A 36 24.05 10.71 12.97
C LYS A 36 23.26 9.83 12.02
N GLU A 37 23.97 9.20 11.10
CA GLU A 37 23.39 8.19 10.21
C GLU A 37 22.75 7.06 11.02
N SER A 38 21.58 6.60 10.56
CA SER A 38 20.84 5.53 11.22
C SER A 38 21.61 4.21 11.14
N SER A 39 21.70 3.47 12.25
CA SER A 39 22.29 2.13 12.26
C SER A 39 21.52 1.18 11.34
N ARG A 40 22.14 0.05 10.94
CA ARG A 40 21.48 -0.99 10.12
C ARG A 40 20.16 -1.45 10.73
N GLY A 41 20.11 -1.69 12.03
CA GLY A 41 18.89 -2.09 12.74
C GLY A 41 17.83 -0.96 12.75
N GLN A 42 18.23 0.32 12.85
CA GLN A 42 17.31 1.44 12.75
C GLN A 42 16.79 1.61 11.32
N LYS A 43 17.62 1.44 10.30
CA LYS A 43 17.20 1.47 8.89
C LYS A 43 16.14 0.38 8.62
N ALA A 44 16.35 -0.85 9.14
CA ALA A 44 15.37 -1.95 9.03
C ALA A 44 14.04 -1.62 9.73
N ARG A 45 14.08 -1.11 10.98
CA ARG A 45 12.87 -0.68 11.70
C ARG A 45 12.11 0.42 10.95
N ASN A 46 12.81 1.41 10.42
CA ASN A 46 12.21 2.50 9.65
C ASN A 46 11.56 1.98 8.36
N LYS A 47 12.20 1.03 7.67
CA LYS A 47 11.63 0.36 6.49
C LYS A 47 10.33 -0.35 6.83
N ASN A 48 10.30 -1.14 7.89
CA ASN A 48 9.11 -1.86 8.34
C ASN A 48 7.98 -0.91 8.78
N ALA A 49 8.31 0.17 9.50
CA ALA A 49 7.33 1.18 9.89
C ALA A 49 6.71 1.89 8.67
N SER A 50 7.53 2.23 7.68
CA SER A 50 7.06 2.84 6.43
C SER A 50 6.19 1.88 5.61
N MET A 51 6.56 0.60 5.54
CA MET A 51 5.76 -0.42 4.87
C MET A 51 4.38 -0.57 5.54
N ARG A 52 4.33 -0.66 6.88
CA ARG A 52 3.07 -0.74 7.63
C ARG A 52 2.21 0.53 7.44
N ARG A 53 2.84 1.70 7.34
CA ARG A 53 2.12 2.95 7.03
C ARG A 53 1.50 2.90 5.64
N TYR A 54 2.22 2.40 4.65
CA TYR A 54 1.70 2.21 3.30
C TYR A 54 0.56 1.18 3.28
N GLN A 55 0.72 0.05 3.98
CA GLN A 55 -0.33 -0.96 4.12
C GLN A 55 -1.63 -0.38 4.69
N ARG A 56 -1.55 0.39 5.78
CA ARG A 56 -2.71 1.08 6.36
C ARG A 56 -3.32 2.10 5.40
N LYS A 57 -2.48 2.83 4.65
CA LYS A 57 -2.96 3.75 3.62
C LYS A 57 -3.74 3.01 2.52
N VAL A 58 -3.26 1.86 2.07
CA VAL A 58 -3.99 1.03 1.09
C VAL A 58 -5.34 0.60 1.65
N LEU A 59 -5.38 0.05 2.86
CA LEU A 59 -6.62 -0.38 3.51
C LEU A 59 -7.63 0.76 3.75
N ALA A 60 -7.16 1.99 4.01
CA ALA A 60 -8.01 3.15 4.20
C ALA A 60 -8.66 3.68 2.91
N ASN A 61 -8.16 3.26 1.76
CA ASN A 61 -8.57 3.82 0.48
C ASN A 61 -9.15 2.83 -0.50
N PHE A 62 -8.82 1.55 -0.36
CA PHE A 62 -9.20 0.49 -1.30
C PHE A 62 -9.83 -0.66 -0.54
N ASP A 63 -10.99 -1.09 -1.00
CA ASP A 63 -11.73 -2.21 -0.42
C ASP A 63 -11.97 -3.33 -1.46
N LYS A 64 -12.81 -4.31 -1.11
CA LYS A 64 -13.16 -5.45 -1.97
C LYS A 64 -13.79 -5.06 -3.32
N ASP A 65 -14.26 -3.84 -3.45
CA ASP A 65 -14.88 -3.32 -4.68
C ASP A 65 -13.85 -2.67 -5.62
N GLY A 66 -12.62 -2.49 -5.15
CA GLY A 66 -11.49 -2.04 -5.94
C GLY A 66 -10.76 -3.16 -6.67
N PHE A 67 -9.72 -2.78 -7.42
CA PHE A 67 -8.91 -3.67 -8.23
C PHE A 67 -7.43 -3.55 -7.88
N TYR A 68 -6.76 -4.70 -7.83
CA TYR A 68 -5.33 -4.81 -7.89
C TYR A 68 -4.91 -4.90 -9.35
N VAL A 69 -4.08 -3.96 -9.80
CA VAL A 69 -3.71 -3.81 -11.19
C VAL A 69 -2.26 -4.22 -11.39
N THR A 70 -2.00 -5.04 -12.40
CA THR A 70 -0.66 -5.45 -12.81
C THR A 70 -0.48 -5.18 -14.30
N GLY A 71 0.44 -4.30 -14.66
CA GLY A 71 0.80 -4.01 -16.05
C GLY A 71 2.21 -4.51 -16.35
N THR A 72 2.34 -5.38 -17.33
CA THR A 72 3.62 -5.89 -17.82
C THR A 72 3.95 -5.30 -19.19
N TYR A 73 5.20 -5.41 -19.62
CA TYR A 73 5.66 -4.94 -20.92
C TYR A 73 5.96 -6.12 -21.83
N GLU A 74 5.65 -5.97 -23.10
CA GLU A 74 6.29 -6.75 -24.16
C GLU A 74 7.78 -6.39 -24.25
N ASP A 75 8.59 -7.32 -24.72
CA ASP A 75 10.05 -7.13 -24.76
C ASP A 75 10.46 -5.91 -25.59
N ALA A 76 9.70 -5.61 -26.67
CA ALA A 76 9.93 -4.45 -27.54
C ALA A 76 9.67 -3.09 -26.86
N TYR A 77 8.87 -3.05 -25.78
CA TYR A 77 8.44 -1.81 -25.11
C TYR A 77 8.96 -1.72 -23.67
N ARG A 78 9.86 -2.61 -23.30
CA ARG A 78 10.38 -2.65 -21.93
C ARG A 78 11.21 -1.40 -21.66
N PRO A 79 10.86 -0.65 -20.57
CA PRO A 79 11.64 0.52 -20.19
C PRO A 79 13.04 0.12 -19.70
N GLU A 80 14.03 0.93 -20.01
CA GLU A 80 15.40 0.73 -19.58
C GLU A 80 15.63 1.18 -18.14
N SER A 81 14.89 2.19 -17.71
CA SER A 81 15.02 2.79 -16.38
C SER A 81 13.72 2.80 -15.56
N PHE A 82 13.85 2.98 -14.23
CA PHE A 82 12.69 3.24 -13.38
C PHE A 82 11.96 4.53 -13.76
N GLU A 83 12.70 5.54 -14.22
CA GLU A 83 12.16 6.84 -14.66
C GLU A 83 11.21 6.66 -15.83
N ASP A 84 11.59 5.88 -16.83
CA ASP A 84 10.77 5.58 -18.00
C ASP A 84 9.51 4.80 -17.60
N CYS A 85 9.67 3.78 -16.75
CA CYS A 85 8.53 3.04 -16.20
C CYS A 85 7.58 3.95 -15.42
N VAL A 86 8.08 4.84 -14.57
CA VAL A 86 7.26 5.83 -13.84
C VAL A 86 6.55 6.77 -14.80
N GLN A 87 7.19 7.16 -15.92
CA GLN A 87 6.55 8.00 -16.92
C GLN A 87 5.39 7.27 -17.62
N ASP A 88 5.55 5.99 -17.94
CA ASP A 88 4.46 5.17 -18.48
C ASP A 88 3.30 5.01 -17.47
N VAL A 89 3.62 4.80 -16.21
CA VAL A 89 2.61 4.74 -15.12
C VAL A 89 1.86 6.06 -14.99
N ARG A 90 2.53 7.22 -15.11
CA ARG A 90 1.87 8.54 -15.13
C ARG A 90 0.99 8.73 -16.36
N ASN A 91 1.45 8.24 -17.53
CA ASN A 91 0.67 8.28 -18.75
C ASN A 91 -0.58 7.41 -18.64
N TYR A 92 -0.45 6.24 -18.02
CA TYR A 92 -1.56 5.35 -17.71
C TYR A 92 -2.57 6.00 -16.75
N GLU A 93 -2.09 6.58 -15.63
CA GLU A 93 -2.94 7.30 -14.68
C GLU A 93 -3.77 8.40 -15.37
N ARG A 94 -3.13 9.20 -16.25
CA ARG A 94 -3.82 10.25 -17.00
C ARG A 94 -4.90 9.69 -17.93
N ARG A 95 -4.62 8.57 -18.63
CA ARG A 95 -5.59 7.90 -19.50
C ARG A 95 -6.77 7.35 -18.73
N VAL A 96 -6.51 6.69 -17.60
CA VAL A 96 -7.58 6.18 -16.72
C VAL A 96 -8.47 7.33 -16.23
N LYS A 97 -7.90 8.42 -15.75
CA LYS A 97 -8.68 9.61 -15.34
C LYS A 97 -9.55 10.16 -16.47
N ALA A 98 -8.97 10.36 -17.64
CA ALA A 98 -9.69 10.88 -18.80
C ALA A 98 -10.83 9.94 -19.24
N ALA A 99 -10.60 8.64 -19.22
CA ALA A 99 -11.61 7.64 -19.55
C ALA A 99 -12.75 7.60 -18.52
N VAL A 100 -12.44 7.68 -17.22
CA VAL A 100 -13.44 7.74 -16.15
C VAL A 100 -14.29 9.01 -16.27
N ILE A 101 -13.69 10.18 -16.54
CA ILE A 101 -14.43 11.43 -16.77
C ILE A 101 -15.40 11.27 -17.96
N ARG A 102 -14.90 10.76 -19.07
CA ARG A 102 -15.70 10.60 -20.31
C ARG A 102 -16.84 9.61 -20.14
N ARG A 103 -16.60 8.51 -19.42
CA ARG A 103 -17.57 7.41 -19.28
C ARG A 103 -18.56 7.59 -18.15
N PHE A 104 -18.07 8.06 -17.00
CA PHE A 104 -18.86 8.14 -15.75
C PHE A 104 -19.08 9.56 -15.24
N GLY A 105 -18.50 10.56 -15.89
CA GLY A 105 -18.63 11.97 -15.54
C GLY A 105 -17.67 12.45 -14.45
N GLU A 106 -17.49 13.76 -14.35
CA GLU A 106 -16.54 14.41 -13.42
C GLU A 106 -16.81 14.10 -11.95
N GLN A 107 -18.08 14.02 -11.55
CA GLN A 107 -18.45 13.76 -10.16
C GLN A 107 -17.91 12.40 -9.68
N ARG A 108 -17.96 11.38 -10.55
CA ARG A 108 -17.40 10.06 -10.25
C ARG A 108 -15.89 10.05 -10.36
N ALA A 109 -15.32 10.77 -11.30
CA ALA A 109 -13.87 10.91 -11.45
C ALA A 109 -13.21 11.56 -10.21
N ARG A 110 -13.90 12.43 -9.48
CA ARG A 110 -13.41 12.97 -8.19
C ARG A 110 -13.28 11.90 -7.11
N ARG A 111 -13.96 10.77 -7.25
CA ARG A 111 -13.91 9.62 -6.33
C ARG A 111 -12.92 8.54 -6.80
N LEU A 112 -12.30 8.72 -7.97
CA LEU A 112 -11.27 7.81 -8.46
C LEU A 112 -10.05 7.89 -7.55
N LYS A 113 -9.61 6.74 -7.04
CA LYS A 113 -8.41 6.56 -6.26
C LYS A 113 -7.47 5.61 -6.99
N LEU A 114 -6.23 6.02 -7.12
CA LEU A 114 -5.15 5.23 -7.73
C LEU A 114 -3.91 5.31 -6.84
N SER A 115 -3.25 4.17 -6.63
CA SER A 115 -1.91 4.08 -6.04
C SER A 115 -1.11 3.09 -6.88
N LEU A 116 -0.32 3.59 -7.81
CA LEU A 116 0.38 2.83 -8.86
C LEU A 116 1.89 2.95 -8.64
N HIS A 117 2.61 1.85 -8.84
CA HIS A 117 4.04 1.76 -8.59
C HIS A 117 4.77 1.12 -9.77
N ALA A 118 5.87 1.73 -10.18
CA ALA A 118 6.88 1.03 -10.95
C ALA A 118 7.61 0.05 -10.03
N VAL A 119 7.77 -1.20 -10.45
CA VAL A 119 8.32 -2.29 -9.64
C VAL A 119 9.35 -3.07 -10.44
N ARG A 120 10.43 -3.49 -9.77
CA ARG A 120 11.45 -4.39 -10.33
C ARG A 120 11.75 -5.51 -9.35
N ASN A 121 11.67 -6.75 -9.78
CA ASN A 121 11.99 -7.90 -8.93
C ASN A 121 13.50 -8.18 -8.96
N GLY A 122 14.22 -7.58 -8.00
CA GLY A 122 15.69 -7.65 -7.94
C GLY A 122 16.39 -6.78 -9.00
N GLU A 123 17.72 -6.75 -9.00
CA GLU A 123 18.50 -5.88 -9.90
C GLU A 123 18.34 -6.23 -11.38
N LYS A 124 18.23 -7.51 -11.69
CA LYS A 124 18.07 -8.04 -13.07
C LYS A 124 16.62 -8.28 -13.47
N GLY A 125 15.67 -8.00 -12.59
CA GLY A 125 14.25 -8.23 -12.82
C GLY A 125 13.68 -7.26 -13.86
N LYS A 126 12.63 -7.71 -14.54
CA LYS A 126 11.90 -6.90 -15.50
C LYS A 126 11.10 -5.80 -14.77
N LEU A 127 11.14 -4.58 -15.28
CA LEU A 127 10.27 -3.51 -14.82
C LEU A 127 8.81 -3.81 -15.20
N HIS A 128 7.89 -3.50 -14.30
CA HIS A 128 6.46 -3.67 -14.48
C HIS A 128 5.70 -2.74 -13.53
N MET A 129 4.40 -2.62 -13.69
CA MET A 129 3.54 -1.82 -12.83
C MET A 129 2.72 -2.72 -11.91
N HIS A 130 2.64 -2.35 -10.64
CA HIS A 130 1.64 -2.84 -9.70
C HIS A 130 0.91 -1.68 -9.03
N GLY A 131 -0.34 -1.89 -8.66
CA GLY A 131 -1.06 -0.88 -7.90
C GLY A 131 -2.48 -1.24 -7.57
N PHE A 132 -3.17 -0.25 -7.02
CA PHE A 132 -4.56 -0.33 -6.62
C PHE A 132 -5.37 0.75 -7.31
N ALA A 133 -6.57 0.41 -7.74
CA ALA A 133 -7.50 1.30 -8.41
C ALA A 133 -8.92 1.10 -7.86
N GLU A 134 -9.61 2.18 -7.52
CA GLU A 134 -11.00 2.15 -7.09
C GLU A 134 -11.72 3.42 -7.52
N CYS A 135 -12.95 3.28 -7.98
CA CYS A 135 -13.84 4.40 -8.24
C CYS A 135 -15.16 4.17 -7.46
N LYS A 136 -15.31 4.83 -6.31
CA LYS A 136 -16.47 4.62 -5.44
C LYS A 136 -17.78 5.10 -6.06
N GLY A 137 -18.84 4.35 -5.78
CA GLY A 137 -20.19 4.65 -6.24
C GLY A 137 -20.52 4.15 -7.64
N LEU A 138 -19.71 3.28 -8.22
CA LEU A 138 -20.03 2.55 -9.44
C LEU A 138 -20.99 1.38 -9.12
N THR A 139 -21.98 1.16 -9.98
CA THR A 139 -22.80 -0.05 -9.98
C THR A 139 -21.96 -1.28 -10.37
N THR A 140 -22.51 -2.47 -10.19
CA THR A 140 -21.81 -3.70 -10.57
C THR A 140 -21.49 -3.76 -12.08
N ALA A 141 -22.37 -3.24 -12.93
CA ALA A 141 -22.14 -3.15 -14.37
C ALA A 141 -21.01 -2.16 -14.69
N GLU A 142 -21.08 -0.96 -14.12
CA GLU A 142 -20.04 0.08 -14.29
C GLU A 142 -18.67 -0.36 -13.73
N ARG A 143 -18.63 -1.16 -12.68
CA ARG A 143 -17.37 -1.74 -12.18
C ARG A 143 -16.75 -2.73 -13.17
N ARG A 144 -17.55 -3.51 -13.87
CA ARG A 144 -17.05 -4.40 -14.95
C ARG A 144 -16.45 -3.57 -16.09
N GLU A 145 -17.12 -2.50 -16.49
CA GLU A 145 -16.60 -1.57 -17.49
C GLU A 145 -15.30 -0.88 -17.01
N PHE A 146 -15.27 -0.42 -15.76
CA PHE A 146 -14.08 0.17 -15.17
C PHE A 146 -12.90 -0.79 -15.15
N ARG A 147 -13.15 -2.07 -14.81
CA ARG A 147 -12.15 -3.14 -14.90
C ARG A 147 -11.59 -3.27 -16.33
N ALA A 148 -12.47 -3.41 -17.33
CA ALA A 148 -12.07 -3.51 -18.72
C ALA A 148 -11.25 -2.28 -19.18
N MET A 149 -11.66 -1.08 -18.75
CA MET A 149 -10.89 0.15 -19.01
C MET A 149 -9.49 0.10 -18.39
N LEU A 150 -9.34 -0.39 -17.15
CA LEU A 150 -8.03 -0.54 -16.51
C LEU A 150 -7.13 -1.48 -17.32
N GLU A 151 -7.67 -2.59 -17.82
CA GLU A 151 -6.93 -3.57 -18.61
C GLU A 151 -6.55 -3.02 -19.99
N GLU A 152 -7.46 -2.29 -20.64
CA GLU A 152 -7.27 -1.78 -22.00
C GLU A 152 -6.32 -0.58 -22.07
N LEU A 153 -6.28 0.28 -21.05
CA LEU A 153 -5.56 1.56 -21.10
C LEU A 153 -4.06 1.46 -20.84
N TRP A 154 -3.50 0.26 -20.62
CA TRP A 154 -2.06 0.02 -20.57
C TRP A 154 -1.44 0.06 -21.96
N ARG A 155 -1.34 1.28 -22.53
CA ARG A 155 -0.96 1.56 -23.90
C ARG A 155 0.04 2.70 -23.99
N ARG A 156 0.73 2.82 -25.11
CA ARG A 156 1.54 3.98 -25.45
C ARG A 156 1.02 4.65 -26.74
N ARG A 157 1.31 5.93 -26.89
CA ARG A 157 1.04 6.65 -28.12
C ARG A 157 2.12 6.32 -29.16
N VAL A 158 1.70 5.97 -30.36
CA VAL A 158 2.60 5.75 -31.49
C VAL A 158 3.07 7.11 -32.03
N PRO A 159 4.37 7.36 -32.08
CA PRO A 159 4.89 8.63 -32.63
C PRO A 159 4.42 8.86 -34.09
N GLY A 160 3.95 10.08 -34.37
CA GLY A 160 3.56 10.49 -35.70
C GLY A 160 2.16 10.08 -36.17
N THR A 161 1.53 9.05 -35.61
CA THR A 161 0.22 8.58 -36.07
C THR A 161 -0.94 9.07 -35.19
N GLY A 162 -0.68 9.37 -33.94
CA GLY A 162 -1.72 9.70 -32.96
C GLY A 162 -2.46 8.48 -32.41
N GLU A 163 -2.18 7.30 -32.89
CA GLU A 163 -2.77 6.03 -32.46
C GLU A 163 -2.16 5.54 -31.13
N TYR A 164 -2.80 4.53 -30.53
CA TYR A 164 -2.32 3.89 -29.31
C TYR A 164 -2.16 2.39 -29.52
N GLU A 165 -1.02 1.86 -29.08
CA GLU A 165 -0.71 0.44 -29.10
C GLU A 165 -0.48 -0.08 -27.67
N PRO A 166 -0.79 -1.37 -27.38
CA PRO A 166 -0.52 -1.97 -26.08
C PRO A 166 0.95 -1.91 -25.71
N LEU A 167 1.26 -1.60 -24.45
CA LEU A 167 2.62 -1.74 -23.90
C LEU A 167 2.95 -3.21 -23.59
N GLY A 168 1.92 -4.01 -23.39
CA GLY A 168 1.95 -5.41 -23.04
C GLY A 168 0.62 -5.81 -22.39
N THR A 169 0.63 -6.78 -21.46
CA THR A 169 -0.58 -7.22 -20.80
C THR A 169 -0.88 -6.39 -19.54
N CYS A 170 -2.17 -6.15 -19.28
CA CYS A 170 -2.63 -5.56 -18.05
C CYS A 170 -3.79 -6.38 -17.49
N ASN A 171 -3.69 -6.73 -16.22
CA ASN A 171 -4.73 -7.46 -15.49
C ASN A 171 -5.24 -6.61 -14.32
N ALA A 172 -6.52 -6.62 -14.09
CA ALA A 172 -7.17 -5.95 -12.97
C ALA A 172 -8.00 -6.96 -12.18
N ASP A 173 -7.42 -7.50 -11.12
CA ASP A 173 -8.05 -8.49 -10.26
C ASP A 173 -8.77 -7.82 -9.10
N ARG A 174 -9.85 -8.42 -8.59
CA ARG A 174 -10.50 -7.94 -7.38
C ARG A 174 -9.52 -7.93 -6.21
N ILE A 175 -9.62 -6.90 -5.39
CA ILE A 175 -8.82 -6.79 -4.17
C ILE A 175 -9.21 -7.91 -3.21
N ASP A 176 -8.21 -8.68 -2.80
CA ASP A 176 -8.29 -9.62 -1.71
C ASP A 176 -7.47 -9.08 -0.53
N VAL A 177 -8.18 -8.68 0.52
CA VAL A 177 -7.56 -8.06 1.71
C VAL A 177 -6.60 -9.02 2.41
N LYS A 178 -6.88 -10.31 2.42
CA LYS A 178 -5.98 -11.31 3.02
C LYS A 178 -4.64 -11.36 2.27
N LYS A 179 -4.68 -11.32 0.94
CA LYS A 179 -3.47 -11.24 0.11
C LYS A 179 -2.73 -9.92 0.28
N ILE A 180 -3.46 -8.79 0.45
CA ILE A 180 -2.83 -7.48 0.75
C ILE A 180 -2.02 -7.57 2.04
N LEU A 181 -2.61 -8.18 3.09
CA LEU A 181 -2.02 -8.30 4.41
C LEU A 181 -0.99 -9.45 4.52
N GLY A 182 -0.98 -10.39 3.58
CA GLY A 182 -0.16 -11.60 3.65
C GLY A 182 -0.64 -12.59 4.72
N ILE A 183 -1.93 -12.60 5.04
CA ILE A 183 -2.50 -13.47 6.10
C ILE A 183 -2.58 -14.92 5.62
N ASP A 184 -2.86 -15.16 4.34
CA ASP A 184 -3.04 -16.50 3.75
C ASP A 184 -1.75 -17.11 3.18
N GLY A 185 -0.60 -16.54 3.47
CA GLY A 185 0.67 -16.98 2.89
C GLY A 185 1.74 -17.29 3.91
N ASP A 186 2.91 -17.56 3.43
CA ASP A 186 4.17 -17.89 4.10
C ASP A 186 4.71 -16.78 5.04
N GLY A 187 3.87 -15.92 5.58
CA GLY A 187 4.24 -14.84 6.51
C GLY A 187 5.01 -13.69 5.88
N LYS A 188 5.14 -13.67 4.57
CA LYS A 188 5.76 -12.56 3.84
C LYS A 188 4.70 -11.51 3.56
N ASN A 189 4.85 -10.39 4.11
CA ASN A 189 4.21 -9.06 4.00
C ASN A 189 3.14 -8.81 2.89
N GLY A 190 2.60 -9.85 2.24
CA GLY A 190 1.58 -9.78 1.21
C GLY A 190 1.94 -8.91 -0.01
N THR A 191 0.95 -8.61 -0.82
CA THR A 191 1.08 -7.79 -2.04
C THR A 191 1.66 -6.41 -1.75
N VAL A 192 1.26 -5.78 -0.63
CA VAL A 192 1.79 -4.46 -0.24
C VAL A 192 3.26 -4.53 0.11
N GLY A 193 3.67 -5.59 0.81
CA GLY A 193 5.08 -5.80 1.14
C GLY A 193 5.94 -6.03 -0.09
N TYR A 194 5.42 -6.77 -1.07
CA TYR A 194 6.07 -6.95 -2.36
C TYR A 194 6.25 -5.61 -3.09
N ILE A 195 5.19 -4.85 -3.31
CA ILE A 195 5.24 -3.52 -3.96
C ILE A 195 6.25 -2.62 -3.24
N TYR A 196 6.13 -2.49 -1.91
CA TYR A 196 6.98 -1.62 -1.13
C TYR A 196 8.45 -2.01 -1.18
N GLY A 197 8.74 -3.32 -1.23
CA GLY A 197 10.09 -3.86 -1.30
C GLY A 197 10.79 -3.63 -2.63
N HIS A 198 10.04 -3.51 -3.73
CA HIS A 198 10.55 -3.56 -5.10
C HIS A 198 10.28 -2.30 -5.94
N SER A 199 9.64 -1.26 -5.36
CA SER A 199 9.25 -0.05 -6.09
C SER A 199 10.23 1.11 -5.95
N GLU A 200 11.32 0.97 -5.22
CA GLU A 200 12.19 2.09 -4.84
C GLU A 200 11.42 3.31 -4.32
N ARG A 201 10.20 3.10 -3.80
CA ARG A 201 9.22 4.11 -3.34
C ARG A 201 8.76 5.07 -4.46
N ARG A 202 8.89 4.70 -5.71
CA ARG A 202 8.43 5.48 -6.85
C ARG A 202 6.97 5.13 -7.14
N CYS A 203 6.07 6.02 -6.73
CA CYS A 203 4.63 5.85 -6.91
C CYS A 203 3.99 7.03 -7.62
N VAL A 204 2.89 6.73 -8.28
CA VAL A 204 1.96 7.69 -8.87
C VAL A 204 0.63 7.51 -8.15
N GLU A 205 0.20 8.54 -7.42
CA GLU A 205 -0.98 8.48 -6.57
C GLU A 205 -1.93 9.63 -6.84
N THR A 206 -3.23 9.37 -6.73
CA THR A 206 -4.23 10.45 -6.74
C THR A 206 -4.16 11.24 -5.43
N ARG A 207 -4.44 12.55 -5.50
CA ARG A 207 -4.32 13.46 -4.34
C ARG A 207 -5.36 13.22 -3.24
N ASN A 208 -6.44 12.51 -3.55
CA ASN A 208 -7.55 12.23 -2.65
C ASN A 208 -7.38 10.95 -1.82
N LEU A 209 -6.18 10.37 -1.76
CA LEU A 209 -5.89 9.29 -0.84
C LEU A 209 -5.81 9.82 0.59
N THR A 210 -6.58 9.19 1.49
CA THR A 210 -6.59 9.51 2.92
C THR A 210 -5.52 8.74 3.68
N LEU A 211 -4.97 9.33 4.72
CA LEU A 211 -4.16 8.62 5.70
C LEU A 211 -5.08 8.05 6.78
N PRO A 212 -4.79 6.86 7.31
CA PRO A 212 -5.55 6.30 8.41
C PRO A 212 -5.41 7.17 9.67
N GLU A 213 -6.52 7.33 10.39
CA GLU A 213 -6.53 8.03 11.66
C GLU A 213 -5.89 7.15 12.74
N GLU A 214 -4.96 7.72 13.51
CA GLU A 214 -4.39 7.08 14.69
C GLU A 214 -5.27 7.36 15.90
N LEU A 215 -5.93 6.34 16.41
CA LEU A 215 -6.63 6.42 17.69
C LEU A 215 -5.60 6.30 18.81
N ARG A 216 -5.57 7.26 19.73
CA ARG A 216 -4.70 7.21 20.90
C ARG A 216 -5.08 6.00 21.76
N ALA A 217 -4.11 5.15 22.04
CA ALA A 217 -4.25 4.07 23.01
C ALA A 217 -3.58 4.45 24.33
N ALA A 218 -4.12 3.96 25.43
CA ALA A 218 -3.49 4.12 26.75
C ALA A 218 -2.21 3.28 26.81
N ASP A 219 -1.15 3.86 27.38
CA ASP A 219 0.04 3.09 27.74
C ASP A 219 -0.25 2.33 29.03
N VAL A 220 0.05 1.04 29.07
CA VAL A 220 -0.09 0.20 30.26
C VAL A 220 1.29 -0.03 30.87
N GLU A 221 1.48 0.41 32.11
CA GLU A 221 2.75 0.25 32.83
C GLU A 221 3.01 -1.21 33.19
N PHE A 222 4.24 -1.67 32.98
CA PHE A 222 4.70 -3.00 33.36
C PHE A 222 5.34 -2.98 34.73
N MET A 223 4.83 -3.82 35.63
CA MET A 223 5.36 -3.90 37.00
C MET A 223 6.69 -4.68 37.14
N HIS A 224 7.08 -5.48 36.10
CA HIS A 224 8.31 -6.29 36.14
C HIS A 224 9.17 -6.08 34.91
N PRO A 225 10.28 -5.34 35.00
CA PRO A 225 11.14 -4.99 33.85
C PRO A 225 11.96 -6.15 33.27
N PHE A 226 11.97 -7.32 33.89
CA PHE A 226 12.85 -8.45 33.52
C PHE A 226 12.13 -9.71 32.99
N LEU A 227 10.80 -9.71 32.87
CA LEU A 227 10.10 -10.82 32.24
C LEU A 227 10.15 -10.65 30.71
N PRO A 228 10.58 -11.69 29.98
CA PRO A 228 10.48 -11.66 28.51
C PRO A 228 9.03 -11.42 28.11
N LEU A 229 8.81 -10.48 27.21
CA LEU A 229 7.47 -10.05 26.75
C LEU A 229 6.57 -11.21 26.28
N TYR A 230 7.18 -12.32 25.85
CA TYR A 230 6.45 -13.53 25.39
C TYR A 230 5.82 -14.38 26.49
N HIS A 231 6.19 -14.16 27.75
CA HIS A 231 5.64 -14.89 28.90
C HIS A 231 4.68 -14.04 29.73
N ASP A 232 4.44 -12.79 29.34
CA ASP A 232 3.46 -11.97 29.99
C ASP A 232 2.04 -12.39 29.57
N LYS A 233 1.31 -12.97 30.51
CA LYS A 233 -0.06 -13.44 30.31
C LYS A 233 -0.98 -12.33 29.79
N ARG A 234 -0.82 -11.08 30.30
CA ARG A 234 -1.61 -9.92 29.87
C ARG A 234 -1.30 -9.52 28.42
N LEU A 235 -0.03 -9.62 27.99
CA LEU A 235 0.33 -9.37 26.60
C LEU A 235 -0.30 -10.43 25.70
N THR A 236 -0.26 -11.69 26.12
CA THR A 236 -0.85 -12.81 25.36
C THR A 236 -2.37 -12.65 25.25
N GLU A 237 -3.04 -12.27 26.33
CA GLU A 237 -4.47 -11.99 26.35
C GLU A 237 -4.83 -10.81 25.42
N ARG A 238 -4.09 -9.71 25.49
CA ARG A 238 -4.32 -8.54 24.60
C ARG A 238 -3.97 -8.81 23.13
N LEU A 239 -2.98 -9.65 22.87
CA LEU A 239 -2.71 -10.12 21.51
C LEU A 239 -3.84 -10.99 20.98
N ALA A 240 -4.42 -11.84 21.83
CA ALA A 240 -5.58 -12.65 21.48
C ALA A 240 -6.83 -11.78 21.23
N GLU A 241 -7.09 -10.77 22.08
CA GLU A 241 -8.17 -9.79 21.89
C GLU A 241 -8.00 -8.98 20.61
N ALA A 242 -6.77 -8.54 20.34
CA ALA A 242 -6.45 -7.81 19.10
C ALA A 242 -6.65 -8.68 17.86
N ALA A 243 -6.30 -9.95 17.91
CA ALA A 243 -6.53 -10.92 16.84
C ALA A 243 -8.03 -11.21 16.63
N ALA A 244 -8.81 -11.28 17.71
CA ALA A 244 -10.26 -11.50 17.66
C ALA A 244 -11.03 -10.26 17.14
N GLY A 245 -10.48 -9.06 17.32
CA GLY A 245 -11.07 -7.80 16.82
C GLY A 245 -10.83 -7.52 15.33
N VAL A 246 -10.13 -8.40 14.62
CA VAL A 246 -9.93 -8.35 13.16
C VAL A 246 -10.97 -9.29 12.52
N GLN A 247 -12.24 -8.91 12.60
CA GLN A 247 -13.33 -9.50 11.83
C GLN A 247 -13.70 -8.62 10.64
#